data_578e252d50c7f7cc70952be00ddd421b
#
_entry.id   578e252d50c7f7cc70952be00ddd421b
#
_cell.length_a   1.000
_cell.length_b   1.000
_cell.length_c   1.000
_cell.angle_alpha   90.00
_cell.angle_beta   90.00
_cell.angle_gamma   90.00
#
_symmetry.space_group_name_H-M   'P 1'
#
loop_
_entity.id
_entity.type
_entity.pdbx_description
1 polymer ?
#
loop_
_entity_poly.entity_id
_entity_poly.type
_entity_poly.pdbx_seq_one_letter_code
_entity_poly.pdbx_strand_id
1 'polypeptide(L)'
;GYTLLGWNTRADGTGQAVGLGSRTEWKEGLVLYAQWIPWTGEADFVYKKVSGFAVITSYIGKAQQICVPSSLGGFPVRTIREQAFADTECKTVILSPGIHEVEKWAFRNSRLEQLYIYDDLEKISDYAFQDCDMLRTLHINSIEAPAYSGNYFDTFQDKYDRLLSLKDKKKIVLFSGSSTRFGY
;
A
#
# COMPACT_ATOMS: atom_id res chain seq x y z
N GLY A 1 11.64 -6.47 10.78
CA GLY A 1 10.21 -6.31 11.01
C GLY A 1 9.37 -6.97 9.93
N TYR A 2 8.08 -6.92 10.13
CA TYR A 2 7.10 -7.53 9.24
C TYR A 2 5.90 -6.61 9.09
N THR A 3 5.21 -6.71 7.95
CA THR A 3 3.92 -6.05 7.71
C THR A 3 2.84 -7.13 7.53
N LEU A 4 1.69 -6.96 8.18
CA LEU A 4 0.53 -7.83 8.01
C LEU A 4 -0.21 -7.47 6.73
N LEU A 5 -0.29 -8.39 5.77
CA LEU A 5 -1.03 -8.19 4.52
C LEU A 5 -2.52 -8.51 4.63
N GLY A 6 -2.89 -9.37 5.56
CA GLY A 6 -4.25 -9.86 5.71
C GLY A 6 -4.27 -11.26 6.29
N TRP A 7 -5.34 -11.98 6.00
CA TRP A 7 -5.60 -13.32 6.49
C TRP A 7 -5.82 -14.28 5.32
N ASN A 8 -5.64 -15.56 5.57
CA ASN A 8 -5.94 -16.60 4.58
C ASN A 8 -6.56 -17.81 5.26
N THR A 9 -7.41 -18.55 4.56
CA THR A 9 -8.01 -19.79 5.07
C THR A 9 -7.03 -20.95 5.13
N ARG A 10 -5.80 -20.79 4.59
CA ARG A 10 -4.69 -21.74 4.68
C ARG A 10 -3.43 -21.05 5.16
N ALA A 11 -2.64 -21.75 5.98
CA ALA A 11 -1.42 -21.21 6.54
C ALA A 11 -0.36 -20.86 5.47
N ASP A 12 -0.32 -21.58 4.37
CA ASP A 12 0.60 -21.40 3.25
C ASP A 12 0.17 -20.28 2.27
N GLY A 13 -0.96 -19.60 2.54
CA GLY A 13 -1.48 -18.52 1.71
C GLY A 13 -2.19 -18.96 0.43
N THR A 14 -2.31 -20.26 0.16
CA THR A 14 -2.93 -20.77 -1.08
C THR A 14 -4.46 -20.86 -1.03
N GLY A 15 -5.05 -20.58 0.12
CA GLY A 15 -6.50 -20.58 0.32
C GLY A 15 -7.16 -19.27 -0.10
N GLN A 16 -8.35 -19.04 0.43
CA GLN A 16 -9.06 -17.79 0.20
C GLN A 16 -8.43 -16.66 1.02
N ALA A 17 -8.03 -15.60 0.35
CA ALA A 17 -7.52 -14.39 1.01
C ALA A 17 -8.67 -13.58 1.63
N VAL A 18 -8.44 -13.06 2.83
CA VAL A 18 -9.34 -12.16 3.55
C VAL A 18 -8.54 -10.90 3.91
N GLY A 19 -8.89 -9.77 3.32
CA GLY A 19 -8.19 -8.51 3.53
C GLY A 19 -8.35 -7.98 4.96
N LEU A 20 -7.45 -7.09 5.37
CA LEU A 20 -7.61 -6.36 6.62
C LEU A 20 -8.87 -5.48 6.55
N GLY A 21 -9.64 -5.44 7.62
CA GLY A 21 -10.91 -4.72 7.68
C GLY A 21 -12.07 -5.38 6.91
N SER A 22 -11.86 -6.53 6.26
CA SER A 22 -12.94 -7.27 5.61
C SER A 22 -13.95 -7.82 6.61
N ARG A 23 -15.23 -7.71 6.27
CA ARG A 23 -16.28 -8.50 6.94
C ARG A 23 -16.32 -9.87 6.31
N THR A 24 -16.03 -10.88 7.09
CA THR A 24 -16.19 -12.28 6.69
C THR A 24 -17.37 -12.87 7.46
N GLU A 25 -18.25 -13.58 6.78
CA GLU A 25 -19.30 -14.33 7.46
C GLU A 25 -18.64 -15.39 8.33
N TRP A 26 -18.95 -15.35 9.62
CA TRP A 26 -18.48 -16.34 10.55
C TRP A 26 -19.14 -17.69 10.22
N LYS A 27 -18.31 -18.71 10.02
CA LYS A 27 -18.75 -20.09 9.88
C LYS A 27 -18.07 -20.92 10.96
N GLU A 28 -18.82 -21.83 11.57
CA GLU A 28 -18.24 -22.78 12.54
C GLU A 28 -17.06 -23.53 11.90
N GLY A 29 -15.93 -23.57 12.60
CA GLY A 29 -14.70 -24.17 12.11
C GLY A 29 -13.86 -23.30 11.16
N LEU A 30 -14.23 -22.03 10.91
CA LEU A 30 -13.39 -21.11 10.13
C LEU A 30 -12.10 -20.81 10.90
N VAL A 31 -10.97 -21.15 10.29
CA VAL A 31 -9.64 -20.79 10.79
C VAL A 31 -9.00 -19.82 9.79
N LEU A 32 -8.48 -18.71 10.30
CA LEU A 32 -7.76 -17.72 9.50
C LEU A 32 -6.31 -17.63 9.98
N TYR A 33 -5.40 -17.65 9.02
CA TYR A 33 -3.95 -17.56 9.24
C TYR A 33 -3.45 -16.20 8.79
N ALA A 34 -2.77 -15.48 9.69
CA ALA A 34 -2.17 -14.20 9.39
C ALA A 34 -1.06 -14.34 8.32
N GLN A 35 -1.11 -13.49 7.32
CA GLN A 35 -0.13 -13.45 6.24
C GLN A 35 0.83 -12.28 6.47
N TRP A 36 2.04 -12.59 6.90
CA TRP A 36 3.08 -11.61 7.18
C TRP A 36 4.10 -11.57 6.06
N ILE A 37 4.54 -10.35 5.71
CA ILE A 37 5.65 -10.13 4.79
C ILE A 37 6.81 -9.45 5.51
N PRO A 38 8.05 -9.95 5.37
CA PRO A 38 9.21 -9.29 5.95
C PRO A 38 9.47 -7.95 5.26
N TRP A 39 9.94 -6.97 6.01
CA TRP A 39 10.41 -5.71 5.45
C TRP A 39 11.62 -5.93 4.55
N THR A 40 11.70 -5.15 3.47
CA THR A 40 12.91 -5.04 2.66
C THR A 40 14.04 -4.45 3.51
N GLY A 41 15.26 -4.90 3.28
CA GLY A 41 16.42 -4.50 4.08
C GLY A 41 16.64 -2.98 4.09
N GLU A 42 16.99 -2.43 5.26
CA GLU A 42 17.22 -0.98 5.42
C GLU A 42 18.29 -0.45 4.45
N ALA A 43 19.31 -1.25 4.17
CA ALA A 43 20.40 -0.89 3.27
C ALA A 43 19.94 -0.59 1.82
N ASP A 44 18.75 -1.03 1.43
CA ASP A 44 18.16 -0.77 0.11
C ASP A 44 17.49 0.61 0.01
N PHE A 45 17.40 1.35 1.14
CA PHE A 45 16.77 2.66 1.18
C PHE A 45 17.74 3.76 1.55
N VAL A 46 17.70 4.84 0.78
CA VAL A 46 18.30 6.12 1.19
C VAL A 46 17.22 6.97 1.81
N TYR A 47 17.45 7.48 3.01
CA TYR A 47 16.47 8.28 3.74
C TYR A 47 17.12 9.44 4.48
N LYS A 48 16.31 10.42 4.84
CA LYS A 48 16.68 11.57 5.67
C LYS A 48 15.81 11.60 6.93
N LYS A 49 16.39 12.08 8.02
CA LYS A 49 15.64 12.34 9.26
C LYS A 49 15.10 13.76 9.22
N VAL A 50 13.79 13.91 9.31
CA VAL A 50 13.12 15.22 9.30
C VAL A 50 12.07 15.22 10.41
N SER A 51 12.20 16.14 11.36
CA SER A 51 11.23 16.33 12.46
C SER A 51 10.83 15.04 13.20
N GLY A 52 11.81 14.16 13.44
CA GLY A 52 11.57 12.90 14.16
C GLY A 52 11.06 11.73 13.30
N PHE A 53 10.96 11.91 11.98
CA PHE A 53 10.53 10.89 11.03
C PHE A 53 11.62 10.56 10.01
N ALA A 54 11.54 9.36 9.44
CA ALA A 54 12.31 8.99 8.27
C ALA A 54 11.52 9.36 7.00
N VAL A 55 12.20 10.00 6.07
CA VAL A 55 11.71 10.39 4.76
C VAL A 55 12.54 9.64 3.72
N ILE A 56 11.95 8.70 2.99
CA ILE A 56 12.67 7.93 1.96
C ILE A 56 12.91 8.83 0.76
N THR A 57 14.19 8.96 0.37
CA THR A 57 14.61 9.80 -0.75
C THR A 57 15.01 8.98 -1.97
N SER A 58 15.38 7.71 -1.81
CA SER A 58 15.67 6.81 -2.92
C SER A 58 15.58 5.34 -2.49
N TYR A 59 15.12 4.49 -3.38
CA TYR A 59 15.30 3.04 -3.31
C TYR A 59 16.43 2.64 -4.24
N ILE A 60 17.43 1.94 -3.70
CA ILE A 60 18.64 1.52 -4.43
C ILE A 60 18.75 0.00 -4.57
N GLY A 61 17.80 -0.74 -4.01
CA GLY A 61 17.73 -2.19 -4.14
C GLY A 61 17.28 -2.66 -5.53
N LYS A 62 17.23 -3.99 -5.69
CA LYS A 62 16.84 -4.63 -6.95
C LYS A 62 15.71 -5.64 -6.78
N ALA A 63 15.05 -5.65 -5.63
CA ALA A 63 13.96 -6.59 -5.36
C ALA A 63 12.74 -6.28 -6.24
N GLN A 64 12.12 -7.31 -6.77
CA GLN A 64 10.86 -7.15 -7.52
C GLN A 64 9.66 -6.94 -6.60
N GLN A 65 9.74 -7.42 -5.36
CA GLN A 65 8.76 -7.19 -4.31
C GLN A 65 9.42 -6.42 -3.17
N ILE A 66 8.88 -5.26 -2.87
CA ILE A 66 9.39 -4.34 -1.87
C ILE A 66 8.33 -4.19 -0.78
N CYS A 67 8.68 -4.49 0.46
CA CYS A 67 7.90 -4.11 1.62
C CYS A 67 8.64 -2.96 2.32
N VAL A 68 8.13 -1.75 2.16
CA VAL A 68 8.72 -0.54 2.76
C VAL A 68 8.61 -0.66 4.28
N PRO A 69 9.73 -0.58 5.03
CA PRO A 69 9.69 -0.66 6.47
C PRO A 69 8.85 0.46 7.10
N SER A 70 8.18 0.18 8.22
CA SER A 70 7.51 1.22 8.99
C SER A 70 8.48 2.10 9.79
N SER A 71 9.77 1.69 9.89
CA SER A 71 10.82 2.48 10.52
C SER A 71 12.17 2.26 9.84
N LEU A 72 13.00 3.29 9.75
CA LEU A 72 14.37 3.29 9.25
C LEU A 72 15.26 4.06 10.22
N GLY A 73 16.39 3.46 10.62
CA GLY A 73 17.30 4.05 11.61
C GLY A 73 16.63 4.36 12.95
N GLY A 74 15.60 3.60 13.35
CA GLY A 74 14.81 3.82 14.55
C GLY A 74 13.78 4.97 14.45
N PHE A 75 13.56 5.55 13.28
CA PHE A 75 12.57 6.62 13.04
C PHE A 75 11.41 6.11 12.23
N PRO A 76 10.13 6.41 12.59
CA PRO A 76 8.98 6.03 11.80
C PRO A 76 9.09 6.60 10.37
N VAL A 77 8.82 5.77 9.36
CA VAL A 77 8.76 6.20 7.96
C VAL A 77 7.42 6.86 7.72
N ARG A 78 7.44 8.13 7.26
CA ARG A 78 6.23 8.91 7.03
C ARG A 78 6.01 9.32 5.58
N THR A 79 7.08 9.55 4.83
CA THR A 79 6.98 10.12 3.48
C THR A 79 7.84 9.36 2.49
N ILE A 80 7.26 9.07 1.34
CA ILE A 80 7.97 8.65 0.12
C ILE A 80 8.19 9.91 -0.72
N ARG A 81 9.44 10.31 -0.87
CA ARG A 81 9.82 11.55 -1.53
C ARG A 81 9.69 11.48 -3.04
N GLU A 82 9.74 12.66 -3.65
CA GLU A 82 9.82 12.82 -5.10
C GLU A 82 10.90 11.92 -5.70
N GLN A 83 10.52 11.15 -6.72
CA GLN A 83 11.37 10.21 -7.47
C GLN A 83 12.01 9.06 -6.65
N ALA A 84 11.57 8.83 -5.41
CA ALA A 84 12.20 7.83 -4.54
C ALA A 84 12.20 6.41 -5.12
N PHE A 85 11.23 6.04 -5.92
CA PHE A 85 11.10 4.75 -6.62
C PHE A 85 10.96 4.92 -8.13
N ALA A 86 11.38 6.08 -8.66
CA ALA A 86 11.35 6.29 -10.12
C ALA A 86 12.29 5.31 -10.84
N ASP A 87 11.88 4.91 -12.05
CA ASP A 87 12.66 4.02 -12.93
C ASP A 87 13.00 2.64 -12.32
N THR A 88 12.27 2.21 -11.29
CA THR A 88 12.52 0.91 -10.64
C THR A 88 11.86 -0.25 -11.38
N GLU A 89 12.53 -1.42 -11.36
CA GLU A 89 12.01 -2.67 -11.92
C GLU A 89 11.06 -3.42 -10.95
N CYS A 90 10.70 -2.80 -9.84
CA CYS A 90 9.82 -3.42 -8.84
C CYS A 90 8.42 -3.66 -9.41
N LYS A 91 7.87 -4.83 -9.12
CA LYS A 91 6.52 -5.24 -9.53
C LYS A 91 5.49 -5.06 -8.45
N THR A 92 5.88 -5.28 -7.22
CA THR A 92 4.99 -5.19 -6.07
C THR A 92 5.62 -4.29 -5.00
N VAL A 93 4.88 -3.29 -4.59
CA VAL A 93 5.26 -2.43 -3.46
C VAL A 93 4.19 -2.48 -2.39
N ILE A 94 4.61 -2.77 -1.17
CA ILE A 94 3.79 -2.70 0.04
C ILE A 94 4.28 -1.48 0.84
N LEU A 95 3.45 -0.46 0.93
CA LEU A 95 3.68 0.68 1.82
C LEU A 95 3.19 0.27 3.20
N SER A 96 4.12 0.06 4.15
CA SER A 96 3.73 -0.31 5.52
C SER A 96 2.89 0.77 6.19
N PRO A 97 2.12 0.41 7.23
CA PRO A 97 1.42 1.40 8.05
C PRO A 97 2.35 2.50 8.57
N GLY A 98 1.85 3.71 8.72
CA GLY A 98 2.60 4.90 9.15
C GLY A 98 3.07 5.79 8.00
N ILE A 99 2.93 5.36 6.75
CA ILE A 99 3.25 6.20 5.59
C ILE A 99 2.04 7.08 5.26
N HIS A 100 2.21 8.40 5.44
CA HIS A 100 1.15 9.39 5.27
C HIS A 100 1.18 10.09 3.91
N GLU A 101 2.34 10.16 3.27
CA GLU A 101 2.49 10.93 2.04
C GLU A 101 3.33 10.22 0.99
N VAL A 102 2.84 10.25 -0.26
CA VAL A 102 3.58 9.88 -1.47
C VAL A 102 3.69 11.13 -2.33
N GLU A 103 4.91 11.64 -2.50
CA GLU A 103 5.16 12.88 -3.23
C GLU A 103 5.10 12.70 -4.75
N LYS A 104 5.17 13.83 -5.46
CA LYS A 104 5.14 13.91 -6.92
C LYS A 104 6.22 13.01 -7.54
N TRP A 105 5.85 12.26 -8.59
CA TRP A 105 6.75 11.39 -9.35
C TRP A 105 7.41 10.26 -8.53
N ALA A 106 6.97 10.00 -7.33
CA ALA A 106 7.60 9.03 -6.44
C ALA A 106 7.85 7.66 -7.09
N PHE A 107 6.95 7.20 -7.96
CA PHE A 107 7.03 5.93 -8.70
C PHE A 107 7.07 6.12 -10.22
N ARG A 108 7.43 7.33 -10.70
CA ARG A 108 7.45 7.60 -12.13
C ARG A 108 8.23 6.54 -12.91
N ASN A 109 7.65 6.11 -14.06
CA ASN A 109 8.28 5.16 -14.98
C ASN A 109 8.72 3.84 -14.32
N SER A 110 8.11 3.45 -13.20
CA SER A 110 8.39 2.16 -12.57
C SER A 110 7.57 1.04 -13.20
N ARG A 111 8.08 -0.21 -13.13
CA ARG A 111 7.37 -1.40 -13.60
C ARG A 111 6.35 -1.94 -12.59
N LEU A 112 5.86 -1.09 -11.72
CA LEU A 112 4.92 -1.44 -10.68
C LEU A 112 3.64 -2.06 -11.24
N GLU A 113 3.32 -3.29 -10.82
CA GLU A 113 2.11 -4.03 -11.20
C GLU A 113 1.06 -4.00 -10.09
N GLN A 114 1.50 -4.06 -8.82
CA GLN A 114 0.65 -4.12 -7.63
C GLN A 114 1.14 -3.16 -6.55
N LEU A 115 0.21 -2.43 -5.95
CA LEU A 115 0.47 -1.51 -4.84
C LEU A 115 -0.43 -1.86 -3.66
N TYR A 116 0.16 -2.01 -2.48
CA TYR A 116 -0.56 -2.15 -1.21
C TYR A 116 -0.40 -0.85 -0.42
N ILE A 117 -1.51 -0.27 -0.01
CA ILE A 117 -1.57 0.92 0.85
C ILE A 117 -2.45 0.65 2.06
N TYR A 118 -2.28 1.46 3.09
CA TYR A 118 -3.06 1.42 4.32
C TYR A 118 -3.83 2.74 4.50
N ASP A 119 -4.82 2.74 5.36
CA ASP A 119 -5.75 3.86 5.56
C ASP A 119 -5.11 5.11 6.19
N ASP A 120 -3.93 4.99 6.77
CA ASP A 120 -3.13 6.11 7.26
C ASP A 120 -2.41 6.91 6.15
N LEU A 121 -2.46 6.47 4.90
CA LEU A 121 -1.98 7.25 3.76
C LEU A 121 -2.95 8.42 3.47
N GLU A 122 -2.53 9.64 3.80
CA GLU A 122 -3.35 10.85 3.73
C GLU A 122 -3.23 11.58 2.38
N LYS A 123 -2.06 11.49 1.75
CA LYS A 123 -1.78 12.27 0.55
C LYS A 123 -1.00 11.49 -0.49
N ILE A 124 -1.51 11.55 -1.71
CA ILE A 124 -0.81 11.14 -2.93
C ILE A 124 -0.74 12.36 -3.84
N SER A 125 0.48 12.82 -4.14
CA SER A 125 0.68 13.99 -4.98
C SER A 125 0.41 13.70 -6.45
N ASP A 126 0.16 14.74 -7.24
CA ASP A 126 -0.03 14.63 -8.68
C ASP A 126 1.18 13.96 -9.34
N TYR A 127 0.94 13.17 -10.37
CA TYR A 127 1.98 12.44 -11.10
C TYR A 127 2.80 11.45 -10.26
N ALA A 128 2.39 11.09 -9.04
CA ALA A 128 3.13 10.13 -8.21
C ALA A 128 3.40 8.81 -8.93
N PHE A 129 2.48 8.36 -9.78
CA PHE A 129 2.55 7.12 -10.58
C PHE A 129 2.58 7.40 -12.09
N GLN A 130 3.13 8.55 -12.51
CA GLN A 130 3.25 8.86 -13.93
C GLN A 130 4.06 7.78 -14.67
N ASP A 131 3.59 7.40 -15.86
CA ASP A 131 4.23 6.38 -16.71
C ASP A 131 4.37 4.98 -16.06
N CYS A 132 3.55 4.68 -15.03
CA CYS A 132 3.46 3.35 -14.42
C CYS A 132 2.50 2.44 -15.21
N ASP A 133 2.81 2.15 -16.46
CA ASP A 133 1.91 1.48 -17.41
C ASP A 133 1.49 0.06 -17.01
N MET A 134 2.26 -0.56 -16.15
CA MET A 134 2.01 -1.94 -15.70
C MET A 134 1.14 -2.02 -14.45
N LEU A 135 0.89 -0.92 -13.73
CA LEU A 135 0.11 -0.94 -12.49
C LEU A 135 -1.35 -1.33 -12.76
N ARG A 136 -1.80 -2.45 -12.24
CA ARG A 136 -3.12 -3.05 -12.50
C ARG A 136 -3.94 -3.28 -11.24
N THR A 137 -3.27 -3.46 -10.10
CA THR A 137 -3.93 -3.83 -8.86
C THR A 137 -3.54 -2.88 -7.74
N LEU A 138 -4.55 -2.35 -7.07
CA LEU A 138 -4.40 -1.57 -5.86
C LEU A 138 -5.09 -2.32 -4.72
N HIS A 139 -4.33 -2.65 -3.68
CA HIS A 139 -4.85 -3.22 -2.45
C HIS A 139 -4.92 -2.12 -1.39
N ILE A 140 -6.09 -1.91 -0.83
CA ILE A 140 -6.28 -0.94 0.25
C ILE A 140 -6.60 -1.71 1.52
N ASN A 141 -5.69 -1.66 2.47
CA ASN A 141 -5.81 -2.36 3.75
C ASN A 141 -6.20 -1.37 4.84
N SER A 142 -7.35 -1.57 5.45
CA SER A 142 -7.74 -0.85 6.66
C SER A 142 -7.26 -1.63 7.89
N ILE A 143 -6.57 -0.95 8.81
CA ILE A 143 -6.07 -1.55 10.06
C ILE A 143 -7.14 -1.43 11.14
N GLU A 144 -7.98 -0.39 11.07
CA GLU A 144 -9.07 -0.17 12.01
C GLU A 144 -10.39 -0.69 11.47
N ALA A 145 -11.18 -1.32 12.32
CA ALA A 145 -12.57 -1.59 11.99
C ALA A 145 -13.25 -0.22 11.73
N PRO A 146 -13.99 -0.05 10.61
CA PRO A 146 -14.58 1.23 10.29
C PRO A 146 -15.49 1.68 11.44
N ALA A 147 -15.02 2.63 12.24
CA ALA A 147 -15.90 3.40 13.07
C ALA A 147 -16.86 4.13 12.12
N TYR A 148 -18.15 3.94 12.29
CA TYR A 148 -19.19 4.58 11.51
C TYR A 148 -19.15 6.11 11.75
N SER A 149 -18.22 6.80 11.12
CA SER A 149 -18.23 8.26 11.04
C SER A 149 -18.21 8.64 9.55
N GLY A 150 -19.16 9.50 9.15
CA GLY A 150 -19.40 9.86 7.75
C GLY A 150 -18.20 10.44 6.99
N ASN A 151 -17.10 10.75 7.66
CA ASN A 151 -15.89 11.33 7.06
C ASN A 151 -14.92 10.28 6.46
N TYR A 152 -15.10 8.99 6.76
CA TYR A 152 -14.20 7.94 6.26
C TYR A 152 -14.40 7.67 4.77
N PHE A 153 -15.64 7.74 4.30
CA PHE A 153 -15.98 7.53 2.89
C PHE A 153 -15.39 8.62 1.99
N ASP A 154 -15.40 9.88 2.44
CA ASP A 154 -14.91 11.00 1.66
C ASP A 154 -13.39 10.88 1.44
N THR A 155 -12.62 10.60 2.49
CA THR A 155 -11.15 10.45 2.40
C THR A 155 -10.74 9.24 1.56
N PHE A 156 -11.49 8.16 1.61
CA PHE A 156 -11.25 6.97 0.79
C PHE A 156 -11.58 7.23 -0.67
N GLN A 157 -12.73 7.86 -0.95
CA GLN A 157 -13.16 8.18 -2.29
C GLN A 157 -12.19 9.17 -2.95
N ASP A 158 -11.71 10.17 -2.23
CA ASP A 158 -10.71 11.12 -2.71
C ASP A 158 -9.39 10.43 -3.08
N LYS A 159 -8.91 9.51 -2.23
CA LYS A 159 -7.70 8.72 -2.51
C LYS A 159 -7.90 7.84 -3.75
N TYR A 160 -9.05 7.21 -3.85
CA TYR A 160 -9.45 6.35 -4.96
C TYR A 160 -9.56 7.12 -6.27
N ASP A 161 -10.31 8.21 -6.27
CA ASP A 161 -10.54 9.04 -7.45
C ASP A 161 -9.22 9.66 -7.94
N ARG A 162 -8.36 10.05 -6.99
CA ARG A 162 -7.02 10.56 -7.30
C ARG A 162 -6.12 9.49 -7.92
N LEU A 163 -6.11 8.28 -7.39
CA LEU A 163 -5.38 7.15 -7.99
C LEU A 163 -5.90 6.80 -9.37
N LEU A 164 -7.22 6.85 -9.57
CA LEU A 164 -7.84 6.65 -10.89
C LEU A 164 -7.49 7.77 -11.87
N SER A 165 -7.46 9.03 -11.40
CA SER A 165 -7.12 10.19 -12.24
C SER A 165 -5.66 10.22 -12.68
N LEU A 166 -4.77 9.56 -11.93
CA LEU A 166 -3.35 9.44 -12.23
C LEU A 166 -3.04 8.42 -13.34
N LYS A 167 -4.07 7.73 -13.86
CA LYS A 167 -3.94 6.70 -14.87
C LYS A 167 -4.88 6.93 -16.03
N ASP A 168 -4.30 7.04 -17.21
CA ASP A 168 -5.03 6.90 -18.45
C ASP A 168 -5.67 5.50 -18.54
N LYS A 169 -6.99 5.43 -18.25
CA LYS A 169 -7.97 4.44 -18.71
C LYS A 169 -7.69 2.94 -18.58
N LYS A 170 -6.79 2.46 -17.73
CA LYS A 170 -6.63 1.02 -17.49
C LYS A 170 -7.45 0.57 -16.27
N LYS A 171 -8.14 -0.58 -16.39
CA LYS A 171 -8.92 -1.18 -15.29
C LYS A 171 -8.02 -1.46 -14.09
N ILE A 172 -8.21 -0.73 -13.00
CA ILE A 172 -7.66 -1.05 -11.70
C ILE A 172 -8.65 -2.00 -11.01
N VAL A 173 -8.22 -3.21 -10.69
CA VAL A 173 -9.02 -4.13 -9.88
C VAL A 173 -8.74 -3.81 -8.42
N LEU A 174 -9.74 -3.34 -7.71
CA LEU A 174 -9.64 -3.04 -6.29
C LEU A 174 -10.03 -4.27 -5.48
N PHE A 175 -9.14 -4.67 -4.61
CA PHE A 175 -9.47 -5.55 -3.51
C PHE A 175 -9.48 -4.71 -2.23
N SER A 176 -10.66 -4.21 -1.84
CA SER A 176 -10.82 -3.56 -0.54
C SER A 176 -11.30 -4.58 0.48
N GLY A 177 -10.74 -4.54 1.66
CA GLY A 177 -11.21 -5.31 2.79
C GLY A 177 -12.57 -4.87 3.33
N SER A 178 -13.15 -3.76 2.86
CA SER A 178 -14.52 -3.35 3.15
C SER A 178 -15.41 -3.61 1.96
N SER A 179 -16.57 -4.22 2.19
CA SER A 179 -17.59 -4.50 1.18
C SER A 179 -18.13 -3.20 0.58
N THR A 180 -17.46 -2.64 -0.41
CA THR A 180 -18.09 -1.68 -1.28
C THR A 180 -18.94 -2.44 -2.29
N ARG A 181 -20.26 -2.54 -2.05
CA ARG A 181 -21.22 -2.82 -3.10
C ARG A 181 -21.12 -1.69 -4.11
N PHE A 182 -20.55 -1.96 -5.26
CA PHE A 182 -20.79 -1.13 -6.42
C PHE A 182 -22.23 -1.40 -6.88
N GLY A 183 -23.13 -0.43 -6.62
CA GLY A 183 -24.39 -0.35 -7.33
C GLY A 183 -24.09 -0.01 -8.80
N TYR A 184 -24.82 -0.66 -9.71
CA TYR A 184 -24.83 -0.39 -11.15
C TYR A 184 -25.29 1.03 -11.44
#